data_f44c0c9ce6f6f848553dac20957688c2
#
_entry.id   f44c0c9ce6f6f848553dac20957688c2
#
_cell.length_a   1.000
_cell.length_b   1.000
_cell.length_c   1.000
_cell.angle_alpha   90.00
_cell.angle_beta   90.00
_cell.angle_gamma   90.00
#
_symmetry.space_group_name_H-M   'P 1'
#
loop_
_entity.id
_entity.type
_entity.pdbx_description
1 polymer ?
#
loop_
_entity_poly.entity_id
_entity_poly.type
_entity_poly.pdbx_seq_one_letter_code
_entity_poly.pdbx_strand_id
1 'polypeptide(L)'
;MLNMGLLNGKTALITGAARGIGKAIALKFAQEGANIAFTDLLIDEEHGGMCTEREIAAIGVKVKGYAGNAANFEETAEVVNKIKEEFGTIDILVNNAGITKDGLMLRMTEQQWDSVIAVNLKSAFNFIHACVPIMMRQRGGSIINMASVVGVHGNAGQANYAASKAGLIALAKSVAQEMGSKGVRANAIAPGFIDTAMTEALPEDIRKDWISRIPLRRGGTVEDIANTAIYLASDLSNYVSGQVIQVDGGMNM
;
A
#
# COMPACT_ATOMS: atom_id res chain seq x y z
N MET A 1 -21.29 0.60 25.61
CA MET A 1 -21.21 0.51 24.16
C MET A 1 -19.87 -0.17 23.85
N LEU A 2 -19.89 -1.33 23.19
CA LEU A 2 -18.66 -1.93 22.67
C LEU A 2 -18.05 -0.90 21.71
N ASN A 3 -16.81 -0.53 21.94
CA ASN A 3 -16.06 0.39 21.07
C ASN A 3 -15.82 -0.36 19.76
N MET A 4 -16.75 -0.19 18.81
CA MET A 4 -16.58 -0.81 17.49
C MET A 4 -15.44 -0.07 16.78
N GLY A 5 -14.45 -0.82 16.27
CA GLY A 5 -13.31 -0.24 15.56
C GLY A 5 -13.75 0.57 14.32
N LEU A 6 -12.88 1.45 13.86
CA LEU A 6 -13.13 2.37 12.74
C LEU A 6 -13.45 1.66 11.40
N LEU A 7 -13.06 0.40 11.27
CA LEU A 7 -13.24 -0.40 10.05
C LEU A 7 -14.13 -1.64 10.28
N ASN A 8 -14.93 -1.64 11.33
CA ASN A 8 -15.75 -2.79 11.70
C ASN A 8 -16.65 -3.25 10.55
N GLY A 9 -16.55 -4.54 10.20
CA GLY A 9 -17.32 -5.18 9.13
C GLY A 9 -16.87 -4.84 7.71
N LYS A 10 -15.86 -3.98 7.51
CA LYS A 10 -15.25 -3.71 6.20
C LYS A 10 -14.34 -4.85 5.78
N THR A 11 -14.14 -5.02 4.48
CA THR A 11 -13.13 -5.91 3.90
C THR A 11 -12.04 -5.10 3.25
N ALA A 12 -10.80 -5.30 3.69
CA ALA A 12 -9.62 -4.67 3.10
C ALA A 12 -8.80 -5.67 2.30
N LEU A 13 -8.45 -5.30 1.08
CA LEU A 13 -7.48 -5.98 0.23
C LEU A 13 -6.17 -5.20 0.25
N ILE A 14 -5.07 -5.86 0.66
CA ILE A 14 -3.75 -5.23 0.81
C ILE A 14 -2.73 -6.02 0.00
N THR A 15 -2.02 -5.37 -0.92
CA THR A 15 -1.01 -6.04 -1.75
C THR A 15 0.38 -5.95 -1.13
N GLY A 16 1.20 -7.02 -1.26
CA GLY A 16 2.54 -7.06 -0.68
C GLY A 16 2.51 -7.02 0.85
N ALA A 17 1.61 -7.78 1.49
CA ALA A 17 1.37 -7.67 2.93
C ALA A 17 1.88 -8.87 3.75
N ALA A 18 2.72 -9.74 3.18
CA ALA A 18 3.39 -10.78 3.94
C ALA A 18 4.35 -10.21 5.00
N ARG A 19 4.84 -8.97 4.84
CA ARG A 19 5.81 -8.30 5.73
C ARG A 19 5.78 -6.78 5.63
N GLY A 20 6.60 -6.12 6.47
CA GLY A 20 6.85 -4.68 6.39
C GLY A 20 5.62 -3.81 6.58
N ILE A 21 5.53 -2.72 5.80
CA ILE A 21 4.44 -1.74 5.87
C ILE A 21 3.09 -2.40 5.58
N GLY A 22 3.01 -3.26 4.55
CA GLY A 22 1.76 -3.93 4.20
C GLY A 22 1.22 -4.81 5.33
N LYS A 23 2.09 -5.59 6.00
CA LYS A 23 1.73 -6.36 7.19
C LYS A 23 1.25 -5.47 8.34
N ALA A 24 1.96 -4.37 8.62
CA ALA A 24 1.56 -3.44 9.69
C ALA A 24 0.19 -2.82 9.43
N ILE A 25 -0.10 -2.42 8.17
CA ILE A 25 -1.43 -1.95 7.77
C ILE A 25 -2.48 -3.04 7.97
N ALA A 26 -2.20 -4.28 7.55
CA ALA A 26 -3.14 -5.40 7.68
C ALA A 26 -3.48 -5.69 9.16
N LEU A 27 -2.47 -5.75 10.03
CA LEU A 27 -2.66 -5.92 11.47
C LEU A 27 -3.47 -4.78 12.10
N LYS A 28 -3.12 -3.53 11.75
CA LYS A 28 -3.82 -2.36 12.27
C LYS A 28 -5.28 -2.31 11.81
N PHE A 29 -5.55 -2.65 10.55
CA PHE A 29 -6.91 -2.72 10.02
C PHE A 29 -7.73 -3.83 10.70
N ALA A 30 -7.11 -4.99 10.95
CA ALA A 30 -7.72 -6.07 11.70
C ALA A 30 -8.09 -5.66 13.14
N GLN A 31 -7.19 -4.94 13.84
CA GLN A 31 -7.44 -4.40 15.18
C GLN A 31 -8.63 -3.43 15.20
N GLU A 32 -8.87 -2.73 14.08
CA GLU A 32 -10.02 -1.83 13.89
C GLU A 32 -11.26 -2.56 13.33
N GLY A 33 -11.25 -3.89 13.32
CA GLY A 33 -12.41 -4.73 12.99
C GLY A 33 -12.61 -5.06 11.52
N ALA A 34 -11.63 -4.76 10.65
CA ALA A 34 -11.72 -5.14 9.25
C ALA A 34 -11.40 -6.62 9.03
N ASN A 35 -12.10 -7.27 8.10
CA ASN A 35 -11.68 -8.51 7.50
C ASN A 35 -10.52 -8.25 6.51
N ILE A 36 -9.54 -9.14 6.47
CA ILE A 36 -8.31 -8.92 5.71
C ILE A 36 -8.15 -9.99 4.63
N ALA A 37 -8.18 -9.55 3.38
CA ALA A 37 -7.60 -10.28 2.26
C ALA A 37 -6.24 -9.64 1.94
N PHE A 38 -5.19 -10.43 1.77
CA PHE A 38 -3.92 -9.86 1.36
C PHE A 38 -3.27 -10.70 0.26
N THR A 39 -2.44 -10.06 -0.57
CA THR A 39 -1.70 -10.77 -1.60
C THR A 39 -0.20 -10.58 -1.42
N ASP A 40 0.55 -11.59 -1.79
CA ASP A 40 2.00 -11.51 -1.97
C ASP A 40 2.43 -12.50 -3.07
N LEU A 41 3.67 -12.42 -3.51
CA LEU A 41 4.17 -13.35 -4.53
C LEU A 41 4.11 -14.80 -4.03
N LEU A 42 4.42 -15.01 -2.76
CA LEU A 42 4.36 -16.30 -2.07
C LEU A 42 3.66 -16.13 -0.71
N ILE A 43 2.82 -17.11 -0.36
CA ILE A 43 2.16 -17.21 0.94
C ILE A 43 2.64 -18.49 1.62
N ASP A 44 3.81 -18.42 2.21
CA ASP A 44 4.45 -19.52 2.94
C ASP A 44 5.08 -19.04 4.24
N GLU A 45 5.72 -19.96 4.99
CA GLU A 45 6.41 -19.64 6.25
C GLU A 45 7.69 -18.84 6.02
N GLU A 46 8.46 -19.18 4.99
CA GLU A 46 9.76 -18.58 4.72
C GLU A 46 9.63 -17.10 4.35
N HIS A 47 8.61 -16.73 3.59
CA HIS A 47 8.35 -15.37 3.14
C HIS A 47 7.41 -14.60 4.07
N GLY A 48 6.93 -15.22 5.16
CA GLY A 48 6.16 -14.59 6.22
C GLY A 48 4.66 -14.52 5.97
N GLY A 49 4.15 -14.95 4.82
CA GLY A 49 2.73 -14.87 4.50
C GLY A 49 1.84 -15.67 5.47
N MET A 50 2.21 -16.92 5.76
CA MET A 50 1.48 -17.75 6.73
C MET A 50 1.59 -17.23 8.16
N CYS A 51 2.74 -16.63 8.53
CA CYS A 51 2.91 -15.97 9.83
C CYS A 51 1.95 -14.79 9.98
N THR A 52 1.88 -13.92 8.96
CA THR A 52 0.96 -12.76 8.94
C THR A 52 -0.51 -13.21 9.03
N GLU A 53 -0.88 -14.26 8.30
CA GLU A 53 -2.24 -14.81 8.36
C GLU A 53 -2.61 -15.29 9.78
N ARG A 54 -1.71 -16.03 10.44
CA ARG A 54 -1.92 -16.49 11.83
C ARG A 54 -2.02 -15.33 12.82
N GLU A 55 -1.16 -14.32 12.71
CA GLU A 55 -1.20 -13.16 13.61
C GLU A 55 -2.51 -12.38 13.46
N ILE A 56 -3.01 -12.20 12.25
CA ILE A 56 -4.29 -11.53 12.00
C ILE A 56 -5.47 -12.40 12.47
N ALA A 57 -5.43 -13.71 12.22
CA ALA A 57 -6.46 -14.64 12.70
C ALA A 57 -6.59 -14.62 14.23
N ALA A 58 -5.49 -14.45 14.96
CA ALA A 58 -5.49 -14.34 16.43
C ALA A 58 -6.22 -13.09 16.95
N ILE A 59 -6.42 -12.06 16.12
CA ILE A 59 -7.23 -10.87 16.46
C ILE A 59 -8.73 -11.20 16.41
N GLY A 60 -9.13 -12.24 15.67
CA GLY A 60 -10.52 -12.72 15.62
C GLY A 60 -11.33 -12.21 14.42
N VAL A 61 -10.70 -11.62 13.41
CA VAL A 61 -11.32 -11.23 12.15
C VAL A 61 -11.09 -12.30 11.07
N LYS A 62 -11.90 -12.29 10.02
CA LYS A 62 -11.66 -13.14 8.86
C LYS A 62 -10.40 -12.69 8.14
N VAL A 63 -9.49 -13.63 7.83
CA VAL A 63 -8.26 -13.34 7.09
C VAL A 63 -7.97 -14.46 6.09
N LYS A 64 -7.37 -14.08 4.96
CA LYS A 64 -6.81 -15.04 3.99
C LYS A 64 -5.74 -14.37 3.13
N GLY A 65 -4.60 -15.08 2.99
CA GLY A 65 -3.53 -14.75 2.05
C GLY A 65 -3.74 -15.42 0.70
N TYR A 66 -3.39 -14.72 -0.38
CA TYR A 66 -3.47 -15.21 -1.76
C TYR A 66 -2.13 -15.02 -2.44
N ALA A 67 -1.52 -16.12 -2.90
CA ALA A 67 -0.32 -16.06 -3.71
C ALA A 67 -0.67 -15.63 -5.13
N GLY A 68 0.16 -14.76 -5.74
CA GLY A 68 -0.02 -14.33 -7.12
C GLY A 68 0.92 -13.20 -7.52
N ASN A 69 1.21 -13.14 -8.81
CA ASN A 69 2.02 -12.06 -9.37
C ASN A 69 1.15 -10.82 -9.63
N ALA A 70 1.28 -9.80 -8.80
CA ALA A 70 0.55 -8.54 -8.91
C ALA A 70 0.74 -7.83 -10.27
N ALA A 71 1.87 -8.05 -10.96
CA ALA A 71 2.14 -7.49 -12.28
C ALA A 71 1.41 -8.22 -13.42
N ASN A 72 0.84 -9.42 -13.16
CA ASN A 72 0.05 -10.17 -14.12
C ASN A 72 -1.42 -9.72 -14.04
N PHE A 73 -1.97 -9.26 -15.16
CA PHE A 73 -3.32 -8.69 -15.22
C PHE A 73 -4.40 -9.75 -14.98
N GLU A 74 -4.27 -10.90 -15.62
CA GLU A 74 -5.24 -11.99 -15.54
C GLU A 74 -5.24 -12.63 -14.14
N GLU A 75 -4.07 -12.94 -13.58
CA GLU A 75 -3.94 -13.48 -12.22
C GLU A 75 -4.54 -12.53 -11.18
N THR A 76 -4.31 -11.21 -11.35
CA THR A 76 -4.89 -10.20 -10.45
C THR A 76 -6.42 -10.22 -10.50
N ALA A 77 -7.01 -10.31 -11.70
CA ALA A 77 -8.46 -10.38 -11.85
C ALA A 77 -9.04 -11.66 -11.20
N GLU A 78 -8.39 -12.79 -11.38
CA GLU A 78 -8.80 -14.06 -10.76
C GLU A 78 -8.73 -13.99 -9.21
N VAL A 79 -7.65 -13.43 -8.68
CA VAL A 79 -7.49 -13.27 -7.22
C VAL A 79 -8.56 -12.34 -6.66
N VAL A 80 -8.83 -11.21 -7.29
CA VAL A 80 -9.88 -10.27 -6.85
C VAL A 80 -11.27 -10.91 -6.90
N ASN A 81 -11.56 -11.72 -7.92
CA ASN A 81 -12.82 -12.46 -8.00
C ASN A 81 -12.95 -13.48 -6.85
N LYS A 82 -11.90 -14.27 -6.56
CA LYS A 82 -11.88 -15.20 -5.42
C LYS A 82 -12.12 -14.47 -4.09
N ILE A 83 -11.48 -13.32 -3.89
CA ILE A 83 -11.68 -12.49 -2.70
C ILE A 83 -13.13 -12.02 -2.61
N LYS A 84 -13.71 -11.55 -3.73
CA LYS A 84 -15.11 -11.14 -3.77
C LYS A 84 -16.08 -12.28 -3.44
N GLU A 85 -15.83 -13.48 -3.94
CA GLU A 85 -16.63 -14.66 -3.64
C GLU A 85 -16.54 -15.05 -2.16
N GLU A 86 -15.33 -15.04 -1.59
CA GLU A 86 -15.09 -15.48 -0.22
C GLU A 86 -15.47 -14.45 0.84
N PHE A 87 -15.23 -13.16 0.59
CA PHE A 87 -15.47 -12.09 1.56
C PHE A 87 -16.79 -11.33 1.32
N GLY A 88 -17.40 -11.48 0.16
CA GLY A 88 -18.67 -10.83 -0.18
C GLY A 88 -18.54 -9.36 -0.62
N THR A 89 -17.50 -8.64 -0.19
CA THR A 89 -17.26 -7.22 -0.48
C THR A 89 -15.76 -6.92 -0.54
N ILE A 90 -15.39 -5.79 -1.15
CA ILE A 90 -14.04 -5.18 -1.06
C ILE A 90 -14.28 -3.69 -0.85
N ASP A 91 -14.12 -3.23 0.38
CA ASP A 91 -14.39 -1.84 0.77
C ASP A 91 -13.13 -0.97 0.70
N ILE A 92 -11.96 -1.58 0.92
CA ILE A 92 -10.68 -0.89 0.96
C ILE A 92 -9.69 -1.66 0.10
N LEU A 93 -8.96 -0.93 -0.76
CA LEU A 93 -7.82 -1.45 -1.51
C LEU A 93 -6.56 -0.66 -1.12
N VAL A 94 -5.53 -1.36 -0.65
CA VAL A 94 -4.21 -0.78 -0.40
C VAL A 94 -3.21 -1.36 -1.39
N ASN A 95 -2.81 -0.56 -2.38
CA ASN A 95 -1.76 -0.90 -3.33
C ASN A 95 -0.39 -0.62 -2.70
N ASN A 96 0.16 -1.62 -2.00
CA ASN A 96 1.42 -1.51 -1.29
C ASN A 96 2.57 -2.31 -1.94
N ALA A 97 2.28 -3.33 -2.74
CA ALA A 97 3.31 -4.12 -3.42
C ALA A 97 4.30 -3.22 -4.18
N GLY A 98 5.60 -3.48 -3.97
CA GLY A 98 6.63 -2.68 -4.62
C GLY A 98 8.03 -3.21 -4.37
N ILE A 99 8.92 -2.88 -5.30
CA ILE A 99 10.35 -3.21 -5.27
C ILE A 99 11.18 -1.99 -5.64
N THR A 100 12.48 -2.06 -5.32
CA THR A 100 13.50 -1.13 -5.83
C THR A 100 14.52 -1.90 -6.67
N LYS A 101 15.04 -1.26 -7.70
CA LYS A 101 16.17 -1.72 -8.53
C LYS A 101 16.99 -0.49 -8.87
N ASP A 102 17.73 0.01 -7.89
CA ASP A 102 18.42 1.29 -7.94
C ASP A 102 19.63 1.24 -8.89
N GLY A 103 19.91 2.35 -9.54
CA GLY A 103 21.02 2.54 -10.45
C GLY A 103 21.04 3.95 -11.02
N LEU A 104 22.23 4.53 -11.22
CA LEU A 104 22.33 5.83 -11.88
C LEU A 104 21.76 5.72 -13.30
N MET A 105 21.10 6.78 -13.78
CA MET A 105 20.39 6.82 -15.07
C MET A 105 21.26 6.25 -16.22
N LEU A 106 22.53 6.62 -16.28
CA LEU A 106 23.45 6.16 -17.33
C LEU A 106 23.72 4.64 -17.31
N ARG A 107 23.53 4.00 -16.15
CA ARG A 107 23.81 2.55 -15.94
C ARG A 107 22.55 1.74 -15.71
N MET A 108 21.38 2.38 -15.60
CA MET A 108 20.11 1.70 -15.39
C MET A 108 19.74 0.89 -16.62
N THR A 109 19.54 -0.41 -16.43
CA THR A 109 19.13 -1.30 -17.53
C THR A 109 17.63 -1.22 -17.76
N GLU A 110 17.20 -1.52 -19.00
CA GLU A 110 15.77 -1.65 -19.36
C GLU A 110 15.06 -2.65 -18.42
N GLN A 111 15.69 -3.79 -18.10
CA GLN A 111 15.15 -4.78 -17.19
C GLN A 111 14.93 -4.22 -15.76
N GLN A 112 15.84 -3.37 -15.26
CA GLN A 112 15.64 -2.70 -13.96
C GLN A 112 14.47 -1.73 -14.01
N TRP A 113 14.35 -0.98 -15.09
CA TRP A 113 13.23 -0.08 -15.32
C TRP A 113 11.91 -0.84 -15.39
N ASP A 114 11.78 -1.78 -16.31
CA ASP A 114 10.55 -2.52 -16.57
C ASP A 114 10.04 -3.29 -15.35
N SER A 115 10.94 -3.95 -14.62
CA SER A 115 10.54 -4.69 -13.42
C SER A 115 9.96 -3.78 -12.34
N VAL A 116 10.52 -2.58 -12.14
CA VAL A 116 10.01 -1.62 -11.15
C VAL A 116 8.66 -1.04 -11.60
N ILE A 117 8.53 -0.66 -12.87
CA ILE A 117 7.25 -0.16 -13.41
C ILE A 117 6.18 -1.25 -13.33
N ALA A 118 6.51 -2.49 -13.70
CA ALA A 118 5.56 -3.60 -13.66
C ALA A 118 5.05 -3.90 -12.25
N VAL A 119 5.97 -3.99 -11.28
CA VAL A 119 5.59 -4.37 -9.90
C VAL A 119 4.98 -3.19 -9.13
N ASN A 120 5.51 -1.97 -9.28
CA ASN A 120 5.05 -0.85 -8.45
C ASN A 120 3.82 -0.13 -9.03
N LEU A 121 3.77 0.08 -10.36
CA LEU A 121 2.74 0.90 -10.99
C LEU A 121 1.68 0.07 -11.71
N LYS A 122 2.12 -0.84 -12.59
CA LYS A 122 1.17 -1.68 -13.34
C LYS A 122 0.36 -2.57 -12.41
N SER A 123 0.95 -3.09 -11.33
CA SER A 123 0.21 -3.87 -10.33
C SER A 123 -0.95 -3.08 -9.71
N ALA A 124 -0.70 -1.83 -9.32
CA ALA A 124 -1.74 -0.97 -8.77
C ALA A 124 -2.87 -0.71 -9.79
N PHE A 125 -2.52 -0.48 -11.05
CA PHE A 125 -3.51 -0.39 -12.13
C PHE A 125 -4.33 -1.69 -12.22
N ASN A 126 -3.71 -2.87 -12.20
CA ASN A 126 -4.39 -4.15 -12.29
C ASN A 126 -5.41 -4.32 -11.16
N PHE A 127 -5.00 -4.09 -9.90
CA PHE A 127 -5.89 -4.20 -8.74
C PHE A 127 -7.00 -3.15 -8.73
N ILE A 128 -6.71 -1.90 -9.09
CA ILE A 128 -7.73 -0.85 -9.22
C ILE A 128 -8.74 -1.24 -10.28
N HIS A 129 -8.30 -1.66 -11.46
CA HIS A 129 -9.15 -2.08 -12.55
C HIS A 129 -10.10 -3.23 -12.14
N ALA A 130 -9.60 -4.21 -11.39
CA ALA A 130 -10.41 -5.34 -10.92
C ALA A 130 -11.37 -4.97 -9.77
N CYS A 131 -10.95 -4.07 -8.85
CA CYS A 131 -11.75 -3.70 -7.67
C CYS A 131 -12.80 -2.61 -7.96
N VAL A 132 -12.53 -1.66 -8.86
CA VAL A 132 -13.43 -0.53 -9.15
C VAL A 132 -14.85 -0.98 -9.54
N PRO A 133 -15.08 -1.99 -10.40
CA PRO A 133 -16.45 -2.46 -10.70
C PRO A 133 -17.22 -2.97 -9.47
N ILE A 134 -16.50 -3.55 -8.49
CA ILE A 134 -17.07 -4.03 -7.22
C ILE A 134 -17.48 -2.82 -6.37
N MET A 135 -16.55 -1.89 -6.14
CA MET A 135 -16.76 -0.67 -5.34
C MET A 135 -17.86 0.22 -5.92
N MET A 136 -17.93 0.35 -7.24
CA MET A 136 -19.01 1.09 -7.91
C MET A 136 -20.41 0.51 -7.63
N ARG A 137 -20.54 -0.83 -7.64
CA ARG A 137 -21.82 -1.49 -7.33
C ARG A 137 -22.19 -1.31 -5.86
N GLN A 138 -21.19 -1.27 -4.96
CA GLN A 138 -21.36 -1.02 -3.53
C GLN A 138 -21.69 0.46 -3.23
N ARG A 139 -21.47 1.37 -4.18
CA ARG A 139 -21.54 2.82 -4.02
C ARG A 139 -20.64 3.32 -2.88
N GLY A 140 -19.46 2.75 -2.78
CA GLY A 140 -18.47 3.11 -1.76
C GLY A 140 -17.19 2.34 -1.90
N GLY A 141 -16.10 2.96 -1.49
CA GLY A 141 -14.77 2.35 -1.46
C GLY A 141 -13.68 3.35 -1.14
N SER A 142 -12.56 2.86 -0.61
CA SER A 142 -11.35 3.64 -0.39
C SER A 142 -10.16 2.96 -1.02
N ILE A 143 -9.50 3.64 -1.94
CA ILE A 143 -8.27 3.19 -2.60
C ILE A 143 -7.10 4.00 -2.04
N ILE A 144 -6.06 3.31 -1.58
CA ILE A 144 -4.87 3.90 -1.00
C ILE A 144 -3.65 3.38 -1.77
N ASN A 145 -2.95 4.28 -2.45
CA ASN A 145 -1.74 3.94 -3.18
C ASN A 145 -0.51 4.28 -2.32
N MET A 146 0.34 3.28 -2.05
CA MET A 146 1.60 3.49 -1.33
C MET A 146 2.65 4.07 -2.28
N ALA A 147 2.68 5.41 -2.35
CA ALA A 147 3.68 6.17 -3.08
C ALA A 147 5.02 6.24 -2.32
N SER A 148 5.73 7.34 -2.38
CA SER A 148 6.95 7.66 -1.63
C SER A 148 7.23 9.15 -1.78
N VAL A 149 7.95 9.75 -0.84
CA VAL A 149 8.54 11.09 -1.02
C VAL A 149 9.45 11.13 -2.25
N VAL A 150 10.09 10.02 -2.61
CA VAL A 150 10.87 9.88 -3.85
C VAL A 150 10.01 10.08 -5.10
N GLY A 151 8.73 9.69 -5.07
CA GLY A 151 7.78 9.97 -6.14
C GLY A 151 7.32 11.42 -6.22
N VAL A 152 7.51 12.19 -5.14
CA VAL A 152 7.16 13.62 -5.10
C VAL A 152 8.34 14.49 -5.53
N HIS A 153 9.56 14.18 -5.06
CA HIS A 153 10.74 15.04 -5.21
C HIS A 153 11.83 14.45 -6.11
N GLY A 154 11.78 13.16 -6.43
CA GLY A 154 12.86 12.43 -7.10
C GLY A 154 13.98 12.05 -6.13
N ASN A 155 14.88 11.16 -6.59
CA ASN A 155 16.12 10.83 -5.90
C ASN A 155 17.15 10.31 -6.91
N ALA A 156 18.40 10.73 -6.78
CA ALA A 156 19.48 10.25 -7.64
C ALA A 156 19.64 8.72 -7.49
N GLY A 157 19.75 8.02 -8.62
CA GLY A 157 19.85 6.57 -8.66
C GLY A 157 18.52 5.81 -8.57
N GLN A 158 17.38 6.51 -8.48
CA GLN A 158 16.06 5.91 -8.34
C GLN A 158 15.06 6.39 -9.41
N ALA A 159 15.49 6.66 -10.62
CA ALA A 159 14.63 7.20 -11.66
C ALA A 159 13.41 6.31 -11.97
N ASN A 160 13.59 4.98 -12.04
CA ASN A 160 12.52 4.00 -12.23
C ASN A 160 11.54 4.00 -11.03
N TYR A 161 12.07 3.98 -9.82
CA TYR A 161 11.28 4.01 -8.59
C TYR A 161 10.51 5.33 -8.46
N ALA A 162 11.19 6.47 -8.66
CA ALA A 162 10.57 7.79 -8.64
C ALA A 162 9.42 7.89 -9.64
N ALA A 163 9.64 7.48 -10.90
CA ALA A 163 8.61 7.46 -11.93
C ALA A 163 7.42 6.57 -11.55
N SER A 164 7.68 5.36 -11.01
CA SER A 164 6.62 4.46 -10.57
C SER A 164 5.79 5.05 -9.43
N LYS A 165 6.43 5.67 -8.44
CA LYS A 165 5.76 6.27 -7.27
C LYS A 165 5.03 7.57 -7.61
N ALA A 166 5.56 8.38 -8.53
CA ALA A 166 4.84 9.52 -9.10
C ALA A 166 3.62 9.07 -9.90
N GLY A 167 3.74 7.99 -10.66
CA GLY A 167 2.62 7.37 -11.37
C GLY A 167 1.48 6.93 -10.45
N LEU A 168 1.78 6.38 -9.27
CA LEU A 168 0.78 6.03 -8.26
C LEU A 168 0.02 7.24 -7.73
N ILE A 169 0.69 8.38 -7.57
CA ILE A 169 0.08 9.66 -7.19
C ILE A 169 -0.91 10.13 -8.26
N ALA A 170 -0.46 10.15 -9.53
CA ALA A 170 -1.30 10.54 -10.65
C ALA A 170 -2.50 9.60 -10.83
N LEU A 171 -2.27 8.28 -10.69
CA LEU A 171 -3.32 7.27 -10.77
C LEU A 171 -4.39 7.47 -9.69
N ALA A 172 -4.01 7.78 -8.45
CA ALA A 172 -4.97 8.09 -7.38
C ALA A 172 -5.85 9.30 -7.75
N LYS A 173 -5.26 10.37 -8.30
CA LYS A 173 -6.00 11.57 -8.72
C LYS A 173 -6.97 11.28 -9.86
N SER A 174 -6.56 10.52 -10.87
CA SER A 174 -7.44 10.14 -11.99
C SER A 174 -8.63 9.30 -11.51
N VAL A 175 -8.37 8.27 -10.71
CA VAL A 175 -9.42 7.41 -10.15
C VAL A 175 -10.37 8.21 -9.25
N ALA A 176 -9.87 9.16 -8.45
CA ALA A 176 -10.70 10.03 -7.62
C ALA A 176 -11.68 10.85 -8.46
N GLN A 177 -11.23 11.38 -9.60
CA GLN A 177 -12.08 12.15 -10.52
C GLN A 177 -13.12 11.27 -11.22
N GLU A 178 -12.72 10.11 -11.72
CA GLU A 178 -13.60 9.21 -12.46
C GLU A 178 -14.65 8.55 -11.56
N MET A 179 -14.26 8.15 -10.33
CA MET A 179 -15.08 7.30 -9.46
C MET A 179 -15.76 8.05 -8.30
N GLY A 180 -15.45 9.34 -8.12
CA GLY A 180 -16.02 10.13 -7.01
C GLY A 180 -17.55 10.15 -6.99
N SER A 181 -18.21 10.27 -8.16
CA SER A 181 -19.68 10.24 -8.27
C SER A 181 -20.29 8.88 -7.89
N LYS A 182 -19.48 7.84 -7.76
CA LYS A 182 -19.86 6.49 -7.32
C LYS A 182 -19.55 6.23 -5.84
N GLY A 183 -19.10 7.25 -5.11
CA GLY A 183 -18.75 7.13 -3.70
C GLY A 183 -17.37 6.48 -3.46
N VAL A 184 -16.53 6.33 -4.48
CA VAL A 184 -15.20 5.76 -4.35
C VAL A 184 -14.19 6.90 -4.21
N ARG A 185 -13.39 6.86 -3.14
CA ARG A 185 -12.27 7.77 -2.89
C ARG A 185 -10.97 7.10 -3.26
N ALA A 186 -10.00 7.88 -3.75
CA ALA A 186 -8.66 7.38 -4.01
C ALA A 186 -7.63 8.42 -3.58
N ASN A 187 -6.65 7.99 -2.79
CA ASN A 187 -5.59 8.83 -2.24
C ASN A 187 -4.24 8.12 -2.31
N ALA A 188 -3.16 8.85 -2.09
CA ALA A 188 -1.83 8.32 -1.96
C ALA A 188 -1.22 8.66 -0.60
N ILE A 189 -0.47 7.73 -0.03
CA ILE A 189 0.44 7.99 1.09
C ILE A 189 1.85 8.02 0.51
N ALA A 190 2.64 9.02 0.88
CA ALA A 190 4.03 9.16 0.48
C ALA A 190 4.93 9.03 1.72
N PRO A 191 5.37 7.81 2.09
CA PRO A 191 6.29 7.60 3.18
C PRO A 191 7.65 8.26 2.92
N GLY A 192 8.26 8.79 3.98
CA GLY A 192 9.66 9.20 4.00
C GLY A 192 10.60 8.04 4.34
N PHE A 193 11.57 8.30 5.21
CA PHE A 193 12.48 7.29 5.74
C PHE A 193 11.79 6.50 6.85
N ILE A 194 11.40 5.25 6.56
CA ILE A 194 10.67 4.37 7.49
C ILE A 194 11.57 3.22 7.93
N ASP A 195 11.65 2.97 9.23
CA ASP A 195 12.40 1.86 9.82
C ASP A 195 11.73 0.52 9.43
N THR A 196 12.42 -0.22 8.56
CA THR A 196 12.02 -1.53 8.04
C THR A 196 13.29 -2.38 7.84
N ALA A 197 13.14 -3.67 7.63
CA ALA A 197 14.28 -4.53 7.30
C ALA A 197 15.11 -4.02 6.11
N MET A 198 14.49 -3.29 5.17
CA MET A 198 15.18 -2.68 4.03
C MET A 198 16.09 -1.52 4.46
N THR A 199 15.65 -0.67 5.38
CA THR A 199 16.42 0.50 5.86
C THR A 199 17.39 0.13 6.99
N GLU A 200 17.10 -0.93 7.75
CA GLU A 200 18.01 -1.50 8.75
C GLU A 200 19.28 -2.09 8.12
N ALA A 201 19.20 -2.56 6.88
CA ALA A 201 20.34 -3.08 6.13
C ALA A 201 21.31 -1.97 5.64
N LEU A 202 20.94 -0.68 5.78
CA LEU A 202 21.81 0.43 5.40
C LEU A 202 22.96 0.60 6.41
N PRO A 203 24.17 1.03 5.96
CA PRO A 203 25.26 1.42 6.86
C PRO A 203 24.81 2.48 7.87
N GLU A 204 25.34 2.40 9.10
CA GLU A 204 24.90 3.25 10.21
C GLU A 204 25.14 4.74 9.98
N ASP A 205 26.23 5.10 9.30
CA ASP A 205 26.57 6.46 8.90
C ASP A 205 25.54 7.04 7.91
N ILE A 206 25.12 6.24 6.92
CA ILE A 206 24.08 6.62 5.96
C ILE A 206 22.75 6.83 6.69
N ARG A 207 22.39 5.91 7.60
CA ARG A 207 21.17 6.01 8.39
C ARG A 207 21.15 7.27 9.26
N LYS A 208 22.26 7.57 9.94
CA LYS A 208 22.42 8.79 10.73
C LYS A 208 22.31 10.07 9.90
N ASP A 209 22.89 10.09 8.70
CA ASP A 209 22.78 11.21 7.77
C ASP A 209 21.32 11.46 7.38
N TRP A 210 20.58 10.41 7.02
CA TRP A 210 19.15 10.53 6.70
C TRP A 210 18.34 11.07 7.89
N ILE A 211 18.52 10.50 9.09
CA ILE A 211 17.79 10.93 10.30
C ILE A 211 18.13 12.39 10.65
N SER A 212 19.36 12.84 10.40
CA SER A 212 19.76 14.24 10.69
C SER A 212 18.99 15.27 9.87
N ARG A 213 18.51 14.88 8.70
CA ARG A 213 17.73 15.72 7.78
C ARG A 213 16.23 15.74 8.11
N ILE A 214 15.76 14.83 8.97
CA ILE A 214 14.36 14.76 9.38
C ILE A 214 14.12 15.72 10.55
N PRO A 215 13.24 16.72 10.45
CA PRO A 215 12.91 17.65 11.56
C PRO A 215 12.50 16.95 12.85
N LEU A 216 11.70 15.85 12.76
CA LEU A 216 11.31 15.07 13.94
C LEU A 216 12.46 14.21 14.53
N ARG A 217 13.67 14.23 13.94
CA ARG A 217 14.89 13.59 14.44
C ARG A 217 14.80 12.08 14.69
N ARG A 218 13.91 11.40 14.00
CA ARG A 218 13.76 9.95 13.99
C ARG A 218 13.33 9.45 12.64
N GLY A 219 13.59 8.19 12.33
CA GLY A 219 12.87 7.46 11.28
C GLY A 219 11.39 7.33 11.65
N GLY A 220 10.53 7.23 10.65
CA GLY A 220 9.15 6.82 10.85
C GLY A 220 9.07 5.32 11.12
N THR A 221 8.03 4.89 11.82
CA THR A 221 7.74 3.47 12.01
C THR A 221 6.70 2.98 11.01
N VAL A 222 6.56 1.67 10.85
CA VAL A 222 5.48 1.08 10.04
C VAL A 222 4.10 1.43 10.62
N GLU A 223 4.00 1.67 11.92
CA GLU A 223 2.79 2.12 12.62
C GLU A 223 2.41 3.56 12.24
N ASP A 224 3.39 4.46 12.06
CA ASP A 224 3.13 5.84 11.59
C ASP A 224 2.39 5.80 10.24
N ILE A 225 2.79 4.88 9.35
CA ILE A 225 2.13 4.68 8.06
C ILE A 225 0.76 4.01 8.22
N ALA A 226 0.66 2.96 9.06
CA ALA A 226 -0.58 2.25 9.29
C ALA A 226 -1.67 3.15 9.88
N ASN A 227 -1.31 4.08 10.79
CA ASN A 227 -2.24 5.06 11.35
C ASN A 227 -2.78 6.03 10.28
N THR A 228 -1.94 6.47 9.35
CA THR A 228 -2.39 7.29 8.22
C THR A 228 -3.29 6.49 7.28
N ALA A 229 -2.97 5.21 7.06
CA ALA A 229 -3.82 4.32 6.25
C ALA A 229 -5.20 4.11 6.88
N ILE A 230 -5.32 3.96 8.22
CA ILE A 230 -6.61 3.92 8.94
C ILE A 230 -7.42 5.19 8.67
N TYR A 231 -6.81 6.36 8.80
CA TYR A 231 -7.49 7.62 8.50
C TYR A 231 -8.09 7.62 7.09
N LEU A 232 -7.30 7.25 6.08
CA LEU A 232 -7.77 7.23 4.69
C LEU A 232 -8.77 6.10 4.39
N ALA A 233 -8.71 5.00 5.13
CA ALA A 233 -9.63 3.87 4.97
C ALA A 233 -10.99 4.10 5.63
N SER A 234 -11.04 4.91 6.68
CA SER A 234 -12.23 5.12 7.51
C SER A 234 -13.08 6.31 7.07
N ASP A 235 -14.24 6.45 7.71
CA ASP A 235 -15.16 7.57 7.50
C ASP A 235 -14.60 8.92 7.98
N LEU A 236 -13.51 8.92 8.75
CA LEU A 236 -12.80 10.14 9.14
C LEU A 236 -12.29 10.95 7.94
N SER A 237 -12.13 10.32 6.79
CA SER A 237 -11.64 10.94 5.56
C SER A 237 -12.67 10.98 4.43
N ASN A 238 -13.97 10.96 4.74
CA ASN A 238 -15.05 10.89 3.74
C ASN A 238 -15.04 12.03 2.71
N TYR A 239 -14.41 13.16 3.03
CA TYR A 239 -14.26 14.30 2.10
C TYR A 239 -12.84 14.48 1.59
N VAL A 240 -11.99 13.45 1.73
CA VAL A 240 -10.59 13.46 1.28
C VAL A 240 -10.45 12.50 0.11
N SER A 241 -10.24 13.04 -1.09
CA SER A 241 -10.03 12.28 -2.33
C SER A 241 -9.06 13.01 -3.26
N GLY A 242 -8.23 12.26 -3.98
CA GLY A 242 -7.22 12.81 -4.87
C GLY A 242 -5.99 13.40 -4.15
N GLN A 243 -5.82 13.17 -2.85
CA GLN A 243 -4.77 13.77 -2.05
C GLN A 243 -3.52 12.89 -1.95
N VAL A 244 -2.39 13.55 -1.67
CA VAL A 244 -1.11 12.90 -1.33
C VAL A 244 -0.75 13.31 0.09
N ILE A 245 -0.71 12.34 0.99
CA ILE A 245 -0.31 12.60 2.38
C ILE A 245 1.13 12.14 2.55
N GLN A 246 2.04 13.09 2.75
CA GLN A 246 3.42 12.79 3.11
C GLN A 246 3.49 12.41 4.58
N VAL A 247 4.15 11.29 4.88
CA VAL A 247 4.39 10.79 6.23
C VAL A 247 5.90 10.59 6.38
N ASP A 248 6.60 11.71 6.60
CA ASP A 248 8.05 11.80 6.45
C ASP A 248 8.77 12.56 7.58
N GLY A 249 8.05 12.95 8.63
CA GLY A 249 8.60 13.70 9.76
C GLY A 249 9.06 15.11 9.41
N GLY A 250 8.55 15.67 8.28
CA GLY A 250 8.92 17.00 7.77
C GLY A 250 10.18 16.99 6.90
N MET A 251 10.62 15.82 6.45
CA MET A 251 11.84 15.66 5.65
C MET A 251 11.80 16.45 4.33
N ASN A 252 10.62 16.56 3.73
CA ASN A 252 10.41 17.20 2.43
C ASN A 252 9.31 18.29 2.54
N MET A 253 9.62 19.36 3.23
CA MET A 253 8.77 20.56 3.30
C MET A 253 9.13 21.54 2.19
#